data_72de7ddaf36edd7b6fcd9ea04e07ed1b
#
_entry.id   72de7ddaf36edd7b6fcd9ea04e07ed1b
#
_cell.length_a   1.000
_cell.length_b   1.000
_cell.length_c   1.000
_cell.angle_alpha   90.00
_cell.angle_beta   90.00
_cell.angle_gamma   90.00
#
_symmetry.space_group_name_H-M   'P 1'
#
loop_
_entity.id
_entity.type
_entity.pdbx_description
1 polymer ?
#
loop_
_entity_poly.entity_id
_entity_poly.type
_entity_poly.pdbx_seq_one_letter_code
_entity_poly.pdbx_strand_id
1 'polypeptide(L)'
;MVKNTLNELGIHVLTIRLGYASIQMPQTVTKDMIESRLNKYGFELLEDKEEVMMEQIKLGIQHYIEKLETSTTEVMLSDFLAQEIGKNYNFLSKLFSRSKGITIEAYYINKRVDRVKELIKYDELNLSEIAVKLGYSSVHYLSSQFKRVTGFSVSDYKEVIRNENRYYKNIAEALSDLREKGYTYNFDKKNGCLECKDLCASFQIEDLHISEFYRFKEYEDAAGNSIIYGIETSDGLKGLFIDSNNLVNERLSKKLSSKSNTKKTD
;
A
#
# COMPACT_ATOMS: atom_id res chain seq x y z
N MET A 1 11.20 21.12 -12.55
CA MET A 1 11.68 21.59 -11.24
C MET A 1 13.14 21.22 -11.02
N VAL A 2 13.53 19.96 -10.77
CA VAL A 2 14.92 19.53 -10.49
C VAL A 2 15.94 20.04 -11.54
N LYS A 3 15.62 19.93 -12.85
CA LYS A 3 16.49 20.43 -13.92
C LYS A 3 16.77 21.93 -13.79
N ASN A 4 15.76 22.73 -13.48
CA ASN A 4 15.94 24.18 -13.32
C ASN A 4 16.79 24.51 -12.11
N THR A 5 16.57 23.81 -10.99
CA THR A 5 17.35 23.96 -9.76
C THR A 5 18.83 23.64 -9.97
N LEU A 6 19.13 22.57 -10.74
CA LEU A 6 20.51 22.21 -11.06
C LEU A 6 21.14 23.22 -12.03
N ASN A 7 20.39 23.72 -13.01
CA ASN A 7 20.87 24.74 -13.94
C ASN A 7 21.14 26.08 -13.23
N GLU A 8 20.34 26.47 -12.22
CA GLU A 8 20.58 27.67 -11.39
C GLU A 8 21.90 27.60 -10.60
N LEU A 9 22.36 26.38 -10.30
CA LEU A 9 23.68 26.14 -9.70
C LEU A 9 24.83 26.10 -10.75
N GLY A 10 24.53 26.34 -12.01
CA GLY A 10 25.50 26.25 -13.11
C GLY A 10 25.87 24.81 -13.50
N ILE A 11 25.09 23.84 -13.07
CA ILE A 11 25.31 22.42 -13.37
C ILE A 11 24.71 22.08 -14.74
N HIS A 12 25.51 21.50 -15.62
CA HIS A 12 25.02 21.01 -16.90
C HIS A 12 24.38 19.62 -16.73
N VAL A 13 23.06 19.53 -16.97
CA VAL A 13 22.31 18.29 -16.89
C VAL A 13 22.38 17.55 -18.21
N LEU A 14 23.09 16.42 -18.25
CA LEU A 14 23.24 15.57 -19.43
C LEU A 14 21.97 14.76 -19.70
N THR A 15 21.47 14.09 -18.68
CA THR A 15 20.20 13.35 -18.74
C THR A 15 19.46 13.51 -17.42
N ILE A 16 18.13 13.52 -17.50
CA ILE A 16 17.28 13.50 -16.32
C ILE A 16 16.16 12.50 -16.52
N ARG A 17 15.95 11.65 -15.54
CA ARG A 17 14.86 10.69 -15.47
C ARG A 17 14.26 10.75 -14.07
N LEU A 18 13.14 10.10 -13.86
CA LEU A 18 12.53 10.03 -12.53
C LEU A 18 13.52 9.36 -11.54
N GLY A 19 13.88 10.08 -10.47
CA GLY A 19 14.81 9.64 -9.44
C GLY A 19 16.30 9.60 -9.83
N TYR A 20 16.67 10.06 -11.05
CA TYR A 20 18.05 10.04 -11.50
C TYR A 20 18.38 11.22 -12.41
N ALA A 21 19.53 11.85 -12.19
CA ALA A 21 20.10 12.84 -13.08
C ALA A 21 21.59 12.56 -13.33
N SER A 22 22.00 12.53 -14.62
CA SER A 22 23.42 12.55 -15.00
C SER A 22 23.81 14.00 -15.22
N ILE A 23 24.81 14.46 -14.50
CA ILE A 23 25.23 15.86 -14.51
C ILE A 23 26.72 15.99 -14.76
N GLN A 24 27.12 17.10 -15.33
CA GLN A 24 28.50 17.54 -15.37
C GLN A 24 28.69 18.63 -14.29
N MET A 25 29.43 18.27 -13.25
CA MET A 25 29.57 19.11 -12.05
C MET A 25 30.73 20.10 -12.24
N PRO A 26 30.48 21.43 -12.13
CA PRO A 26 31.56 22.43 -12.12
C PRO A 26 32.38 22.30 -10.84
N GLN A 27 33.67 22.67 -10.90
CA GLN A 27 34.56 22.65 -9.71
C GLN A 27 34.11 23.58 -8.57
N THR A 28 33.28 24.57 -8.90
CA THR A 28 32.75 25.56 -7.94
C THR A 28 31.53 25.09 -7.17
N VAL A 29 30.92 23.97 -7.55
CA VAL A 29 29.70 23.43 -6.93
C VAL A 29 30.05 22.22 -6.09
N THR A 30 29.67 22.25 -4.83
CA THR A 30 29.80 21.12 -3.90
C THR A 30 28.53 20.30 -3.86
N LYS A 31 28.64 19.06 -3.40
CA LYS A 31 27.52 18.16 -3.19
C LYS A 31 26.52 18.72 -2.18
N ASP A 32 27.00 19.30 -1.09
CA ASP A 32 26.18 19.93 -0.04
C ASP A 32 25.32 21.09 -0.59
N MET A 33 25.85 21.83 -1.59
CA MET A 33 25.07 22.89 -2.26
C MET A 33 23.90 22.30 -3.05
N ILE A 34 24.12 21.18 -3.74
CA ILE A 34 23.07 20.48 -4.49
C ILE A 34 22.03 19.95 -3.52
N GLU A 35 22.47 19.27 -2.46
CA GLU A 35 21.61 18.69 -1.43
C GLU A 35 20.75 19.75 -0.75
N SER A 36 21.38 20.84 -0.27
CA SER A 36 20.67 21.96 0.35
C SER A 36 19.62 22.59 -0.56
N ARG A 37 19.87 22.66 -1.86
CA ARG A 37 18.90 23.19 -2.83
C ARG A 37 17.76 22.21 -3.11
N LEU A 38 18.06 20.93 -3.23
CA LEU A 38 17.08 19.90 -3.51
C LEU A 38 16.15 19.66 -2.30
N ASN A 39 16.69 19.68 -1.08
CA ASN A 39 15.94 19.53 0.17
C ASN A 39 14.84 20.60 0.33
N LYS A 40 15.04 21.82 -0.18
CA LYS A 40 13.99 22.86 -0.18
C LYS A 40 12.73 22.49 -0.96
N TYR A 41 12.85 21.53 -1.86
CA TYR A 41 11.77 21.01 -2.68
C TYR A 41 11.35 19.59 -2.29
N GLY A 42 11.83 19.10 -1.14
CA GLY A 42 11.50 17.76 -0.63
C GLY A 42 12.24 16.60 -1.34
N PHE A 43 13.37 16.88 -2.03
CA PHE A 43 14.21 15.87 -2.65
C PHE A 43 15.44 15.60 -1.79
N GLU A 44 15.71 14.35 -1.51
CA GLU A 44 16.91 13.87 -0.83
C GLU A 44 17.94 13.36 -1.86
N LEU A 45 19.23 13.61 -1.61
CA LEU A 45 20.33 13.13 -2.44
C LEU A 45 20.82 11.78 -1.90
N LEU A 46 20.57 10.71 -2.66
CA LEU A 46 21.03 9.37 -2.29
C LEU A 46 22.53 9.22 -2.61
N GLU A 47 23.30 8.75 -1.63
CA GLU A 47 24.75 8.59 -1.74
C GLU A 47 25.19 7.15 -2.05
N ASP A 48 24.48 6.17 -1.49
CA ASP A 48 24.79 4.77 -1.69
C ASP A 48 24.38 4.31 -3.09
N LYS A 49 25.32 3.72 -3.82
CA LYS A 49 25.06 3.17 -5.15
C LYS A 49 24.00 2.05 -5.14
N GLU A 50 23.92 1.29 -4.05
CA GLU A 50 22.89 0.26 -3.90
C GLU A 50 21.53 0.89 -3.65
N GLU A 51 21.44 1.93 -2.83
CA GLU A 51 20.20 2.68 -2.58
C GLU A 51 19.70 3.35 -3.86
N VAL A 52 20.57 4.01 -4.61
CA VAL A 52 20.23 4.58 -5.92
C VAL A 52 19.67 3.52 -6.85
N MET A 53 20.32 2.36 -6.93
CA MET A 53 19.88 1.25 -7.78
C MET A 53 18.53 0.69 -7.31
N MET A 54 18.33 0.57 -6.01
CA MET A 54 17.05 0.13 -5.43
C MET A 54 15.92 1.09 -5.80
N GLU A 55 16.16 2.40 -5.74
CA GLU A 55 15.16 3.39 -6.10
C GLU A 55 14.87 3.39 -7.61
N GLN A 56 15.89 3.21 -8.44
CA GLN A 56 15.70 3.02 -9.88
C GLN A 56 14.85 1.79 -10.21
N ILE A 57 15.02 0.66 -9.50
CA ILE A 57 14.19 -0.53 -9.68
C ILE A 57 12.73 -0.24 -9.31
N LYS A 58 12.47 0.41 -8.17
CA LYS A 58 11.10 0.74 -7.75
C LYS A 58 10.41 1.68 -8.75
N LEU A 59 11.11 2.72 -9.18
CA LEU A 59 10.62 3.68 -10.16
C LEU A 59 10.38 3.03 -11.52
N GLY A 60 11.28 2.14 -11.95
CA GLY A 60 11.10 1.36 -13.17
C GLY A 60 9.86 0.48 -13.12
N ILE A 61 9.56 -0.13 -11.96
CA ILE A 61 8.33 -0.92 -11.77
C ILE A 61 7.09 -0.03 -11.85
N GLN A 62 7.12 1.15 -11.23
CA GLN A 62 6.02 2.10 -11.30
C GLN A 62 5.79 2.55 -12.77
N HIS A 63 6.86 2.93 -13.46
CA HIS A 63 6.79 3.32 -14.87
C HIS A 63 6.27 2.18 -15.77
N TYR A 64 6.64 0.94 -15.47
CA TYR A 64 6.09 -0.21 -16.19
C TYR A 64 4.59 -0.35 -16.01
N ILE A 65 4.06 -0.16 -14.77
CA ILE A 65 2.63 -0.19 -14.50
C ILE A 65 1.90 0.95 -15.23
N GLU A 66 2.44 2.17 -15.20
CA GLU A 66 1.90 3.31 -15.93
C GLU A 66 1.87 3.07 -17.45
N LYS A 67 2.91 2.40 -17.97
CA LYS A 67 2.96 2.03 -19.39
C LYS A 67 1.92 0.99 -19.77
N LEU A 68 1.61 0.02 -18.89
CA LEU A 68 0.51 -0.92 -19.09
C LEU A 68 -0.84 -0.21 -19.20
N GLU A 69 -1.04 0.88 -18.44
CA GLU A 69 -2.29 1.64 -18.46
C GLU A 69 -2.50 2.45 -19.74
N THR A 70 -1.41 2.87 -20.39
CA THR A 70 -1.44 3.79 -21.55
C THR A 70 -1.26 3.08 -22.88
N SER A 71 -0.66 1.90 -22.89
CA SER A 71 -0.41 1.15 -24.10
C SER A 71 -0.36 -0.36 -23.84
N THR A 72 -0.82 -1.15 -24.81
CA THR A 72 -0.57 -2.59 -24.82
C THR A 72 0.93 -2.83 -24.97
N THR A 73 1.63 -3.11 -23.88
CA THR A 73 3.04 -3.48 -23.95
C THR A 73 3.18 -5.00 -23.98
N GLU A 74 3.86 -5.50 -25.01
CA GLU A 74 4.24 -6.91 -25.11
C GLU A 74 5.57 -7.21 -24.41
N VAL A 75 6.26 -6.16 -23.92
CA VAL A 75 7.57 -6.30 -23.28
C VAL A 75 7.41 -6.83 -21.87
N MET A 76 8.17 -7.87 -21.53
CA MET A 76 8.18 -8.43 -20.17
C MET A 76 8.81 -7.45 -19.16
N LEU A 77 8.38 -7.49 -17.90
CA LEU A 77 8.94 -6.66 -16.85
C LEU A 77 10.47 -6.78 -16.74
N SER A 78 11.00 -8.00 -16.88
CA SER A 78 12.46 -8.26 -16.84
C SER A 78 13.22 -7.49 -17.90
N ASP A 79 12.72 -7.51 -19.12
CA ASP A 79 13.37 -6.86 -20.27
C ASP A 79 13.21 -5.34 -20.19
N PHE A 80 12.04 -4.88 -19.75
CA PHE A 80 11.79 -3.47 -19.51
C PHE A 80 12.76 -2.89 -18.48
N LEU A 81 12.90 -3.54 -17.30
CA LEU A 81 13.80 -3.09 -16.26
C LEU A 81 15.28 -3.16 -16.69
N ALA A 82 15.67 -4.22 -17.39
CA ALA A 82 17.03 -4.34 -17.90
C ALA A 82 17.38 -3.22 -18.88
N GLN A 83 16.44 -2.86 -19.77
CA GLN A 83 16.61 -1.77 -20.73
C GLN A 83 16.58 -0.40 -20.06
N GLU A 84 15.63 -0.17 -19.16
CA GLU A 84 15.43 1.12 -18.48
C GLU A 84 16.61 1.50 -17.58
N ILE A 85 17.14 0.51 -16.85
CA ILE A 85 18.22 0.72 -15.87
C ILE A 85 19.61 0.51 -16.52
N GLY A 86 19.68 -0.20 -17.66
CA GLY A 86 20.94 -0.51 -18.33
C GLY A 86 21.78 -1.56 -17.59
N LYS A 87 21.13 -2.48 -16.88
CA LYS A 87 21.74 -3.56 -16.10
C LYS A 87 21.06 -4.89 -16.37
N ASN A 88 21.82 -5.99 -16.26
CA ASN A 88 21.26 -7.33 -16.41
C ASN A 88 20.20 -7.60 -15.31
N TYR A 89 19.04 -8.15 -15.71
CA TYR A 89 17.95 -8.43 -14.79
C TYR A 89 18.32 -9.35 -13.64
N ASN A 90 19.16 -10.37 -13.88
CA ASN A 90 19.60 -11.27 -12.80
C ASN A 90 20.39 -10.52 -11.72
N PHE A 91 21.17 -9.51 -12.12
CA PHE A 91 21.87 -8.65 -11.16
C PHE A 91 20.87 -7.81 -10.37
N LEU A 92 19.90 -7.17 -11.02
CA LEU A 92 18.85 -6.36 -10.39
C LEU A 92 18.04 -7.19 -9.40
N SER A 93 17.63 -8.39 -9.81
CA SER A 93 16.82 -9.30 -8.99
C SER A 93 17.56 -9.77 -7.72
N LYS A 94 18.84 -10.13 -7.84
CA LYS A 94 19.67 -10.52 -6.69
C LYS A 94 19.87 -9.34 -5.73
N LEU A 95 20.18 -8.16 -6.26
CA LEU A 95 20.36 -6.95 -5.46
C LEU A 95 19.08 -6.61 -4.70
N PHE A 96 17.94 -6.59 -5.40
CA PHE A 96 16.63 -6.26 -4.83
C PHE A 96 16.24 -7.24 -3.74
N SER A 97 16.35 -8.54 -3.99
CA SER A 97 15.98 -9.58 -3.03
C SER A 97 16.86 -9.56 -1.78
N ARG A 98 18.17 -9.30 -1.93
CA ARG A 98 19.09 -9.15 -0.80
C ARG A 98 18.74 -7.94 0.07
N SER A 99 18.41 -6.82 -0.56
CA SER A 99 18.17 -5.55 0.14
C SER A 99 16.75 -5.46 0.75
N LYS A 100 15.73 -6.01 0.08
CA LYS A 100 14.32 -5.89 0.48
C LYS A 100 13.71 -7.16 1.08
N GLY A 101 14.40 -8.30 1.01
CA GLY A 101 13.88 -9.57 1.48
C GLY A 101 12.73 -10.17 0.65
N ILE A 102 12.38 -9.52 -0.47
CA ILE A 102 11.32 -9.98 -1.39
C ILE A 102 11.82 -9.87 -2.83
N THR A 103 11.23 -10.64 -3.75
CA THR A 103 11.60 -10.58 -5.17
C THR A 103 11.03 -9.34 -5.87
N ILE A 104 11.62 -8.97 -7.01
CA ILE A 104 11.09 -7.90 -7.89
C ILE A 104 9.65 -8.23 -8.31
N GLU A 105 9.37 -9.50 -8.65
CA GLU A 105 8.05 -9.96 -9.04
C GLU A 105 7.03 -9.80 -7.91
N ALA A 106 7.39 -10.15 -6.68
CA ALA A 106 6.52 -9.98 -5.52
C ALA A 106 6.23 -8.49 -5.26
N TYR A 107 7.24 -7.64 -5.38
CA TYR A 107 7.08 -6.20 -5.24
C TYR A 107 6.18 -5.62 -6.36
N TYR A 108 6.41 -6.03 -7.62
CA TYR A 108 5.57 -5.64 -8.76
C TYR A 108 4.11 -6.07 -8.56
N ILE A 109 3.87 -7.32 -8.13
CA ILE A 109 2.51 -7.81 -7.84
C ILE A 109 1.82 -6.94 -6.80
N ASN A 110 2.51 -6.60 -5.71
CA ASN A 110 1.96 -5.74 -4.66
C ASN A 110 1.61 -4.36 -5.21
N LYS A 111 2.52 -3.72 -5.95
CA LYS A 111 2.27 -2.39 -6.56
C LYS A 111 1.13 -2.40 -7.59
N ARG A 112 1.04 -3.47 -8.39
CA ARG A 112 -0.05 -3.65 -9.36
C ARG A 112 -1.40 -3.83 -8.65
N VAL A 113 -1.44 -4.57 -7.53
CA VAL A 113 -2.64 -4.70 -6.69
C VAL A 113 -2.99 -3.39 -5.99
N ASP A 114 -2.00 -2.61 -5.53
CA ASP A 114 -2.27 -1.27 -4.98
C ASP A 114 -2.93 -0.38 -6.04
N ARG A 115 -2.48 -0.46 -7.30
CA ARG A 115 -3.12 0.26 -8.40
C ARG A 115 -4.55 -0.23 -8.70
N VAL A 116 -4.82 -1.54 -8.59
CA VAL A 116 -6.20 -2.08 -8.66
C VAL A 116 -7.08 -1.47 -7.58
N LYS A 117 -6.59 -1.36 -6.33
CA LYS A 117 -7.34 -0.72 -5.23
C LYS A 117 -7.69 0.73 -5.53
N GLU A 118 -6.74 1.49 -6.08
CA GLU A 118 -6.99 2.88 -6.49
C GLU A 118 -8.08 2.98 -7.55
N LEU A 119 -7.97 2.18 -8.63
CA LEU A 119 -8.96 2.19 -9.72
C LEU A 119 -10.35 1.75 -9.24
N ILE A 120 -10.43 0.80 -8.30
CA ILE A 120 -11.69 0.40 -7.66
C ILE A 120 -12.28 1.57 -6.86
N LYS A 121 -11.45 2.33 -6.16
CA LYS A 121 -11.89 3.47 -5.33
C LYS A 121 -12.48 4.61 -6.16
N TYR A 122 -11.94 4.86 -7.35
CA TYR A 122 -12.50 5.87 -8.27
C TYR A 122 -13.80 5.43 -8.94
N ASP A 123 -14.12 4.13 -8.92
CA ASP A 123 -15.37 3.49 -9.46
C ASP A 123 -15.72 3.87 -10.91
N GLU A 124 -14.74 4.36 -11.68
CA GLU A 124 -14.91 4.75 -13.09
C GLU A 124 -14.83 3.56 -14.05
N LEU A 125 -14.19 2.46 -13.61
CA LEU A 125 -13.94 1.29 -14.43
C LEU A 125 -14.52 0.03 -13.79
N ASN A 126 -15.12 -0.83 -14.61
CA ASN A 126 -15.49 -2.16 -14.16
C ASN A 126 -14.25 -3.08 -14.05
N LEU A 127 -14.41 -4.22 -13.39
CA LEU A 127 -13.30 -5.13 -13.11
C LEU A 127 -12.64 -5.70 -14.38
N SER A 128 -13.40 -5.86 -15.46
CA SER A 128 -12.86 -6.34 -16.74
C SER A 128 -11.98 -5.27 -17.39
N GLU A 129 -12.40 -4.02 -17.34
CA GLU A 129 -11.63 -2.88 -17.84
C GLU A 129 -10.34 -2.69 -17.03
N ILE A 130 -10.41 -2.83 -15.70
CA ILE A 130 -9.23 -2.78 -14.82
C ILE A 130 -8.26 -3.92 -15.18
N ALA A 131 -8.77 -5.15 -15.43
CA ALA A 131 -7.94 -6.28 -15.80
C ALA A 131 -7.19 -6.01 -17.12
N VAL A 132 -7.88 -5.52 -18.14
CA VAL A 132 -7.28 -5.16 -19.43
C VAL A 132 -6.26 -4.03 -19.26
N LYS A 133 -6.66 -2.95 -18.58
CA LYS A 133 -5.83 -1.75 -18.35
C LYS A 133 -4.50 -2.07 -17.65
N LEU A 134 -4.52 -2.98 -16.71
CA LEU A 134 -3.32 -3.37 -15.96
C LEU A 134 -2.64 -4.63 -16.53
N GLY A 135 -3.01 -5.10 -17.72
CA GLY A 135 -2.36 -6.22 -18.40
C GLY A 135 -2.56 -7.57 -17.70
N TYR A 136 -3.69 -7.80 -17.03
CA TYR A 136 -4.05 -9.12 -16.54
C TYR A 136 -4.57 -10.01 -17.67
N SER A 137 -4.16 -11.27 -17.69
CA SER A 137 -4.63 -12.23 -18.69
C SER A 137 -6.13 -12.53 -18.61
N SER A 138 -6.74 -12.32 -17.45
CA SER A 138 -8.18 -12.47 -17.23
C SER A 138 -8.62 -11.77 -15.93
N VAL A 139 -9.92 -11.46 -15.85
CA VAL A 139 -10.59 -10.98 -14.62
C VAL A 139 -10.44 -11.97 -13.47
N HIS A 140 -10.49 -13.27 -13.79
CA HIS A 140 -10.34 -14.34 -12.79
C HIS A 140 -8.94 -14.33 -12.18
N TYR A 141 -7.90 -14.14 -13.00
CA TYR A 141 -6.53 -14.05 -12.53
C TYR A 141 -6.30 -12.80 -11.67
N LEU A 142 -6.85 -11.64 -12.07
CA LEU A 142 -6.86 -10.43 -11.25
C LEU A 142 -7.50 -10.70 -9.89
N SER A 143 -8.73 -11.25 -9.87
CA SER A 143 -9.48 -11.52 -8.64
C SER A 143 -8.74 -12.48 -7.69
N SER A 144 -8.15 -13.53 -8.24
CA SER A 144 -7.35 -14.51 -7.48
C SER A 144 -6.08 -13.87 -6.91
N GLN A 145 -5.37 -13.06 -7.72
CA GLN A 145 -4.17 -12.36 -7.25
C GLN A 145 -4.50 -11.29 -6.21
N PHE A 146 -5.58 -10.51 -6.44
CA PHE A 146 -6.07 -9.51 -5.51
C PHE A 146 -6.39 -10.14 -4.15
N LYS A 147 -7.16 -11.24 -4.13
CA LYS A 147 -7.50 -11.96 -2.90
C LYS A 147 -6.26 -12.51 -2.19
N ARG A 148 -5.29 -13.05 -2.94
CA ARG A 148 -4.05 -13.59 -2.38
C ARG A 148 -3.21 -12.51 -1.70
N VAL A 149 -3.15 -11.29 -2.27
CA VAL A 149 -2.34 -10.18 -1.75
C VAL A 149 -3.04 -9.42 -0.63
N THR A 150 -4.36 -9.19 -0.77
CA THR A 150 -5.12 -8.34 0.15
C THR A 150 -5.83 -9.12 1.25
N GLY A 151 -6.07 -10.42 1.03
CA GLY A 151 -6.94 -11.23 1.87
C GLY A 151 -8.44 -11.08 1.54
N PHE A 152 -8.85 -10.09 0.75
CA PHE A 152 -10.25 -9.78 0.42
C PHE A 152 -10.59 -10.19 -1.00
N SER A 153 -11.83 -10.64 -1.25
CA SER A 153 -12.34 -10.63 -2.61
C SER A 153 -12.51 -9.17 -3.09
N VAL A 154 -12.54 -8.95 -4.40
CA VAL A 154 -12.79 -7.59 -4.94
C VAL A 154 -14.15 -7.06 -4.51
N SER A 155 -15.16 -7.93 -4.38
CA SER A 155 -16.51 -7.55 -3.94
C SER A 155 -16.49 -7.11 -2.47
N ASP A 156 -15.84 -7.87 -1.58
CA ASP A 156 -15.70 -7.53 -0.18
C ASP A 156 -14.93 -6.22 -0.02
N TYR A 157 -13.88 -6.02 -0.82
CA TYR A 157 -13.10 -4.78 -0.81
C TYR A 157 -13.92 -3.57 -1.27
N LYS A 158 -14.79 -3.73 -2.30
CA LYS A 158 -15.74 -2.68 -2.72
C LYS A 158 -16.74 -2.34 -1.63
N GLU A 159 -17.22 -3.34 -0.91
CA GLU A 159 -18.13 -3.15 0.22
C GLU A 159 -17.44 -2.40 1.36
N VAL A 160 -16.20 -2.76 1.65
CA VAL A 160 -15.35 -2.05 2.62
C VAL A 160 -15.22 -0.57 2.26
N ILE A 161 -14.88 -0.25 1.01
CA ILE A 161 -14.74 1.14 0.55
C ILE A 161 -16.10 1.88 0.62
N ARG A 162 -17.19 1.21 0.26
CA ARG A 162 -18.53 1.81 0.40
C ARG A 162 -18.90 2.10 1.85
N ASN A 163 -18.44 1.26 2.77
CA ASN A 163 -18.61 1.47 4.21
C ASN A 163 -17.60 2.50 4.76
N GLU A 164 -16.37 2.59 4.20
CA GLU A 164 -15.44 3.70 4.46
C GLU A 164 -16.00 5.06 3.99
N ASN A 165 -16.82 5.08 2.94
CA ASN A 165 -17.56 6.25 2.46
C ASN A 165 -18.87 6.50 3.22
N ARG A 166 -19.26 5.69 4.20
CA ARG A 166 -20.24 6.01 5.23
C ARG A 166 -19.56 6.81 6.35
N TYR A 167 -19.27 7.97 6.02
CA TYR A 167 -18.89 9.24 6.60
C TYR A 167 -18.91 9.34 8.13
N TYR A 168 -17.83 8.95 8.75
CA TYR A 168 -17.46 9.61 9.97
C TYR A 168 -16.36 10.64 9.64
N LYS A 169 -16.59 11.91 10.02
CA LYS A 169 -15.62 12.98 9.78
C LYS A 169 -14.33 12.78 10.58
N ASN A 170 -14.42 12.01 11.66
CA ASN A 170 -13.30 11.72 12.56
C ASN A 170 -13.58 10.46 13.39
N ILE A 171 -12.56 10.00 14.11
CA ILE A 171 -12.62 8.84 15.01
C ILE A 171 -13.73 8.98 16.06
N ALA A 172 -13.92 10.18 16.62
CA ALA A 172 -14.88 10.41 17.68
C ALA A 172 -16.34 10.18 17.22
N GLU A 173 -16.66 10.62 16.00
CA GLU A 173 -17.99 10.39 15.39
C GLU A 173 -18.24 8.90 15.14
N ALA A 174 -17.23 8.17 14.64
CA ALA A 174 -17.32 6.72 14.45
C ALA A 174 -17.54 5.97 15.77
N LEU A 175 -16.80 6.35 16.81
CA LEU A 175 -16.94 5.77 18.13
C LEU A 175 -18.34 6.03 18.73
N SER A 176 -18.88 7.23 18.54
CA SER A 176 -20.23 7.57 19.03
C SER A 176 -21.29 6.70 18.37
N ASP A 177 -21.28 6.60 17.03
CA ASP A 177 -22.24 5.78 16.28
C ASP A 177 -22.13 4.29 16.61
N LEU A 178 -20.91 3.77 16.72
CA LEU A 178 -20.70 2.37 17.11
C LEU A 178 -21.16 2.08 18.54
N ARG A 179 -21.00 3.04 19.46
CA ARG A 179 -21.57 2.94 20.82
C ARG A 179 -23.10 2.87 20.79
N GLU A 180 -23.76 3.68 19.97
CA GLU A 180 -25.21 3.65 19.77
C GLU A 180 -25.67 2.33 19.14
N LYS A 181 -24.86 1.69 18.30
CA LYS A 181 -25.09 0.34 17.74
C LYS A 181 -24.83 -0.80 18.74
N GLY A 182 -24.45 -0.47 19.98
CA GLY A 182 -24.27 -1.44 21.06
C GLY A 182 -22.86 -2.00 21.23
N TYR A 183 -21.85 -1.43 20.59
CA TYR A 183 -20.43 -1.80 20.81
C TYR A 183 -19.92 -1.14 22.08
N THR A 184 -20.30 -1.65 23.24
CA THR A 184 -20.10 -1.01 24.56
C THR A 184 -18.75 -1.34 25.20
N TYR A 185 -18.16 -2.49 24.90
CA TYR A 185 -16.91 -2.93 25.48
C TYR A 185 -15.69 -2.36 24.72
N ASN A 186 -14.53 -2.26 25.40
CA ASN A 186 -13.25 -1.92 24.79
C ASN A 186 -12.32 -3.12 24.85
N PHE A 187 -11.69 -3.42 23.73
CA PHE A 187 -10.67 -4.45 23.61
C PHE A 187 -9.28 -3.82 23.45
N ASP A 188 -8.32 -4.34 24.20
CA ASP A 188 -6.90 -4.00 24.10
C ASP A 188 -6.11 -5.22 23.61
N LYS A 189 -5.11 -5.01 22.76
CA LYS A 189 -4.23 -6.09 22.31
C LYS A 189 -3.16 -6.39 23.35
N LYS A 190 -3.04 -7.65 23.75
CA LYS A 190 -2.00 -8.12 24.66
C LYS A 190 -1.62 -9.58 24.35
N ASN A 191 -0.33 -9.83 24.20
CA ASN A 191 0.23 -11.17 23.98
C ASN A 191 -0.43 -11.99 22.85
N GLY A 192 -0.88 -11.33 21.78
CA GLY A 192 -1.53 -11.99 20.64
C GLY A 192 -3.03 -12.26 20.78
N CYS A 193 -3.63 -11.90 21.93
CA CYS A 193 -5.05 -11.96 22.22
C CYS A 193 -5.65 -10.56 22.30
N LEU A 194 -6.97 -10.46 22.34
CA LEU A 194 -7.68 -9.25 22.72
C LEU A 194 -8.23 -9.39 24.15
N GLU A 195 -7.82 -8.48 25.02
CA GLU A 195 -8.31 -8.41 26.41
C GLU A 195 -9.43 -7.38 26.52
N CYS A 196 -10.50 -7.72 27.23
CA CYS A 196 -11.51 -6.78 27.69
C CYS A 196 -11.35 -6.60 29.21
N LYS A 197 -10.91 -5.40 29.62
CA LYS A 197 -10.70 -5.10 31.04
C LYS A 197 -11.98 -5.09 31.82
N ASP A 198 -13.06 -4.61 31.22
CA ASP A 198 -14.39 -4.51 31.89
C ASP A 198 -14.95 -5.89 32.23
N LEU A 199 -14.58 -6.92 31.47
CA LEU A 199 -15.01 -8.31 31.67
C LEU A 199 -13.95 -9.18 32.33
N CYS A 200 -12.74 -8.66 32.59
CA CYS A 200 -11.59 -9.44 33.05
C CYS A 200 -11.33 -10.70 32.17
N ALA A 201 -11.60 -10.61 30.88
CA ALA A 201 -11.56 -11.74 29.95
C ALA A 201 -10.59 -11.49 28.79
N SER A 202 -9.97 -12.57 28.31
CA SER A 202 -9.10 -12.57 27.13
C SER A 202 -9.70 -13.46 26.06
N PHE A 203 -9.70 -12.98 24.83
CA PHE A 203 -10.28 -13.66 23.68
C PHE A 203 -9.22 -13.95 22.64
N GLN A 204 -9.21 -15.15 22.10
CA GLN A 204 -8.38 -15.46 20.94
C GLN A 204 -8.95 -14.75 19.70
N ILE A 205 -8.07 -14.19 18.87
CA ILE A 205 -8.50 -13.46 17.65
C ILE A 205 -9.32 -14.38 16.74
N GLU A 206 -9.05 -15.68 16.79
CA GLU A 206 -9.73 -16.71 16.02
C GLU A 206 -11.21 -16.89 16.41
N ASP A 207 -11.58 -16.58 17.65
CA ASP A 207 -12.94 -16.78 18.19
C ASP A 207 -13.81 -15.52 18.07
N LEU A 208 -13.23 -14.41 17.65
CA LEU A 208 -13.92 -13.14 17.53
C LEU A 208 -14.50 -12.96 16.11
N HIS A 209 -15.65 -12.33 16.00
CA HIS A 209 -16.24 -11.88 14.74
C HIS A 209 -16.03 -10.38 14.59
N ILE A 210 -15.41 -9.97 13.46
CA ILE A 210 -15.34 -8.57 13.08
C ILE A 210 -16.56 -8.28 12.21
N SER A 211 -17.45 -7.45 12.72
CA SER A 211 -18.70 -7.08 12.07
C SER A 211 -18.58 -5.77 11.30
N GLU A 212 -17.78 -4.84 11.82
CA GLU A 212 -17.55 -3.53 11.20
C GLU A 212 -16.07 -3.14 11.35
N PHE A 213 -15.55 -2.33 10.44
CA PHE A 213 -14.26 -1.67 10.63
C PHE A 213 -14.18 -0.37 9.83
N TYR A 214 -13.43 0.61 10.36
CA TYR A 214 -13.27 1.93 9.78
C TYR A 214 -11.80 2.35 9.86
N ARG A 215 -11.26 2.91 8.78
CA ARG A 215 -9.88 3.38 8.72
C ARG A 215 -9.85 4.89 8.63
N PHE A 216 -9.08 5.51 9.51
CA PHE A 216 -8.83 6.94 9.54
C PHE A 216 -7.39 7.24 9.17
N LYS A 217 -7.19 8.22 8.29
CA LYS A 217 -5.87 8.76 7.97
C LYS A 217 -5.73 10.09 8.69
N GLU A 218 -4.79 10.21 9.59
CA GLU A 218 -4.38 11.50 10.12
C GLU A 218 -3.36 12.13 9.17
N TYR A 219 -3.62 13.37 8.76
CA TYR A 219 -2.89 14.07 7.69
C TYR A 219 -1.51 14.61 8.10
N GLU A 220 -1.14 14.56 9.39
CA GLU A 220 0.06 15.22 9.91
C GLU A 220 1.21 14.28 10.31
N ASP A 221 1.02 12.96 10.37
CA ASP A 221 2.11 12.04 10.70
C ASP A 221 2.14 10.82 9.77
N ALA A 222 3.32 10.53 9.21
CA ALA A 222 3.55 9.38 8.33
C ALA A 222 3.30 8.00 8.98
N ALA A 223 3.00 7.96 10.29
CA ALA A 223 2.66 6.79 11.08
C ALA A 223 1.16 6.66 11.41
N GLY A 224 0.34 7.66 11.09
CA GLY A 224 -1.00 7.83 11.63
C GLY A 224 -2.14 7.19 10.83
N ASN A 225 -2.13 5.87 10.63
CA ASN A 225 -3.32 5.15 10.18
C ASN A 225 -3.96 4.43 11.37
N SER A 226 -5.08 4.96 11.88
CA SER A 226 -5.87 4.28 12.90
C SER A 226 -7.00 3.48 12.28
N ILE A 227 -7.20 2.25 12.74
CA ILE A 227 -8.32 1.39 12.34
C ILE A 227 -9.17 1.11 13.58
N ILE A 228 -10.47 1.36 13.47
CA ILE A 228 -11.45 0.95 14.47
C ILE A 228 -12.10 -0.34 13.99
N TYR A 229 -12.12 -1.36 14.83
CA TYR A 229 -12.83 -2.61 14.60
C TYR A 229 -14.03 -2.73 15.52
N GLY A 230 -15.22 -2.99 14.97
CA GLY A 230 -16.39 -3.48 15.69
C GLY A 230 -16.30 -4.99 15.80
N ILE A 231 -16.21 -5.50 17.01
CA ILE A 231 -15.97 -6.92 17.34
C ILE A 231 -17.18 -7.50 18.04
N GLU A 232 -17.58 -8.69 17.62
CA GLU A 232 -18.60 -9.51 18.29
C GLU A 232 -17.97 -10.82 18.75
N THR A 233 -18.25 -11.20 19.99
CA THR A 233 -17.88 -12.51 20.53
C THR A 233 -18.94 -13.56 20.18
N SER A 234 -18.65 -14.83 20.34
CA SER A 234 -19.58 -15.94 20.05
C SER A 234 -20.84 -15.93 20.95
N ASP A 235 -20.76 -15.33 22.12
CA ASP A 235 -21.84 -15.12 23.06
C ASP A 235 -22.61 -13.80 22.89
N GLY A 236 -22.29 -13.06 21.79
CA GLY A 236 -23.04 -11.87 21.40
C GLY A 236 -22.59 -10.55 22.03
N LEU A 237 -21.47 -10.54 22.76
CA LEU A 237 -20.91 -9.31 23.30
C LEU A 237 -20.32 -8.47 22.15
N LYS A 238 -20.60 -7.16 22.19
CA LYS A 238 -20.10 -6.21 21.18
C LYS A 238 -19.12 -5.22 21.80
N GLY A 239 -17.98 -5.06 21.16
CA GLY A 239 -16.95 -4.12 21.61
C GLY A 239 -16.10 -3.55 20.50
N LEU A 240 -15.25 -2.60 20.84
CA LEU A 240 -14.39 -1.84 19.94
C LEU A 240 -12.92 -2.14 20.21
N PHE A 241 -12.15 -2.27 19.14
CA PHE A 241 -10.71 -2.33 19.19
C PHE A 241 -10.14 -1.26 18.25
N ILE A 242 -9.23 -0.43 18.73
CA ILE A 242 -8.56 0.61 17.97
C ILE A 242 -7.11 0.18 17.72
N ASP A 243 -6.74 0.01 16.48
CA ASP A 243 -5.37 -0.31 16.05
C ASP A 243 -4.71 0.94 15.44
N SER A 244 -3.90 1.65 16.22
CA SER A 244 -3.19 2.85 15.80
C SER A 244 -1.87 2.56 15.03
N ASN A 245 -1.41 1.31 15.00
CA ASN A 245 -0.09 0.96 14.49
C ASN A 245 -0.08 -0.07 13.35
N ASN A 246 -1.24 -0.41 12.78
CA ASN A 246 -1.38 -1.48 11.77
C ASN A 246 -0.78 -2.85 12.19
N LEU A 247 -0.62 -3.09 13.49
CA LEU A 247 0.07 -4.27 14.05
C LEU A 247 -0.75 -5.57 13.96
N VAL A 248 -2.02 -5.48 13.56
CA VAL A 248 -2.96 -6.63 13.56
C VAL A 248 -3.24 -7.15 12.14
N ASN A 249 -2.66 -6.51 11.12
CA ASN A 249 -3.06 -6.65 9.71
C ASN A 249 -3.01 -8.07 9.11
N GLU A 250 -2.09 -8.96 9.51
CA GLU A 250 -2.00 -10.27 8.85
C GLU A 250 -2.97 -11.32 9.40
N ARG A 251 -3.23 -11.33 10.69
CA ARG A 251 -4.11 -12.35 11.30
C ARG A 251 -5.59 -11.98 11.24
N LEU A 252 -5.92 -10.71 11.47
CA LEU A 252 -7.30 -10.22 11.34
C LEU A 252 -7.74 -10.14 9.88
N SER A 253 -6.87 -9.75 8.95
CA SER A 253 -7.20 -9.76 7.51
C SER A 253 -7.41 -11.18 6.97
N LYS A 254 -6.67 -12.17 7.45
CA LYS A 254 -6.91 -13.59 7.10
C LYS A 254 -8.28 -14.06 7.60
N LYS A 255 -8.74 -13.56 8.73
CA LYS A 255 -10.04 -13.94 9.29
C LYS A 255 -11.22 -13.22 8.64
N LEU A 256 -11.06 -11.95 8.25
CA LEU A 256 -12.05 -11.23 7.45
C LEU A 256 -12.31 -11.93 6.11
N SER A 257 -11.24 -12.51 5.50
CA SER A 257 -11.36 -13.23 4.22
C SER A 257 -11.99 -14.63 4.33
N SER A 258 -11.96 -15.29 5.48
CA SER A 258 -12.48 -16.65 5.63
C SER A 258 -13.97 -16.73 5.92
N LYS A 259 -14.61 -15.66 6.41
CA LYS A 259 -16.03 -15.66 6.81
C LYS A 259 -17.01 -15.08 5.79
N SER A 260 -16.56 -14.46 4.70
CA SER A 260 -17.46 -14.04 3.61
C SER A 260 -18.09 -15.22 2.82
N ASN A 261 -17.61 -16.45 3.05
CA ASN A 261 -18.10 -17.65 2.36
C ASN A 261 -19.24 -18.40 3.08
N THR A 262 -19.74 -17.92 4.22
CA THR A 262 -20.76 -18.67 5.00
C THR A 262 -22.16 -18.06 5.00
N LYS A 263 -22.45 -17.05 4.15
CA LYS A 263 -23.82 -16.58 3.92
C LYS A 263 -24.25 -16.74 2.47
N LYS A 264 -24.34 -18.01 2.02
CA LYS A 264 -25.17 -18.42 0.88
C LYS A 264 -25.58 -19.86 1.11
N THR A 265 -26.59 -20.05 1.93
CA THR A 265 -27.60 -21.15 1.89
C THR A 265 -28.66 -20.79 2.91
N ASP A 266 -29.72 -20.21 2.44
CA ASP A 266 -31.14 -20.53 2.51
C ASP A 266 -31.94 -19.37 1.89
#